data_8a2bb77e25ab6eac6f4e8f10b5e5f35c
#
_entry.id   8a2bb77e25ab6eac6f4e8f10b5e5f35c
#
_cell.length_a   1.000
_cell.length_b   1.000
_cell.length_c   1.000
_cell.angle_alpha   90.00
_cell.angle_beta   90.00
_cell.angle_gamma   90.00
#
_symmetry.space_group_name_H-M   'P 1'
#
loop_
_entity.id
_entity.type
_entity.pdbx_description
1 polymer ?
#
loop_
_entity_poly.entity_id
_entity_poly.type
_entity_poly.pdbx_seq_one_letter_code
_entity_poly.pdbx_strand_id
1 'polypeptide(L)'
;MSTMRSTSSARSWGQPGDVVIGIGSDGLHTNGFTLARRALFEVGGLSVRDFVPGTSLTIGEALLMPHRSYLRSVWPLVEAGAVQALAHITGGGFHDNIPRVLASDVQVSIDRRSWQPPAIFRLIQDTGGIADAEMFRTFNMGIGMVAIVSRDDAPRCLEALRGAGEVATAIGEVQRGSRDVQIV
;
A
#
# COMPACT_ATOMS: atom_id res chain seq x y z
N MET A 1 19.27 23.57 39.17
CA MET A 1 19.90 22.42 38.49
C MET A 1 18.81 21.63 37.81
N SER A 2 18.59 21.90 36.55
CA SER A 2 17.54 21.22 35.76
C SER A 2 18.18 20.07 35.01
N THR A 3 17.80 18.86 35.35
CA THR A 3 18.26 17.63 34.69
C THR A 3 17.64 17.55 33.29
N MET A 4 18.41 17.90 32.26
CA MET A 4 18.09 17.55 30.89
C MET A 4 17.97 16.04 30.78
N ARG A 5 16.75 15.55 30.59
CA ARG A 5 16.52 14.17 30.15
C ARG A 5 17.00 14.05 28.69
N SER A 6 18.10 13.37 28.53
CA SER A 6 18.57 12.89 27.24
C SER A 6 17.58 11.87 26.71
N THR A 7 16.66 12.27 25.83
CA THR A 7 15.85 11.36 25.02
C THR A 7 16.48 11.23 23.65
N SER A 8 17.61 10.56 23.59
CA SER A 8 18.08 9.92 22.38
C SER A 8 17.35 8.58 22.25
N SER A 9 16.07 8.60 21.95
CA SER A 9 15.42 7.42 21.39
C SER A 9 15.83 7.36 19.93
N ALA A 10 16.74 6.46 19.59
CA ALA A 10 16.91 6.01 18.23
C ALA A 10 15.50 5.68 17.71
N ARG A 11 15.02 6.39 16.67
CA ARG A 11 13.71 6.11 16.06
C ARG A 11 13.80 4.69 15.54
N SER A 12 13.11 3.78 16.21
CA SER A 12 12.95 2.40 15.72
C SER A 12 12.01 2.42 14.52
N TRP A 13 12.49 1.96 13.42
CA TRP A 13 11.77 1.85 12.15
C TRP A 13 10.78 0.66 12.20
N GLY A 14 9.72 0.81 12.98
CA GLY A 14 8.75 -0.23 13.30
C GLY A 14 9.22 -1.19 14.40
N GLN A 15 8.33 -1.50 15.33
CA GLN A 15 8.56 -2.49 16.39
C GLN A 15 7.52 -3.60 16.31
N PRO A 16 7.84 -4.83 16.77
CA PRO A 16 6.82 -5.86 16.87
C PRO A 16 5.59 -5.39 17.64
N GLY A 17 4.41 -5.56 17.04
CA GLY A 17 3.14 -5.06 17.55
C GLY A 17 2.67 -3.74 16.96
N ASP A 18 3.50 -3.04 16.19
CA ASP A 18 3.07 -1.87 15.44
C ASP A 18 2.10 -2.24 14.32
N VAL A 19 1.17 -1.33 14.04
CA VAL A 19 0.12 -1.52 13.04
C VAL A 19 0.56 -1.03 11.67
N VAL A 20 0.27 -1.81 10.65
CA VAL A 20 0.48 -1.46 9.25
C VAL A 20 -0.83 -0.93 8.68
N ILE A 21 -0.89 0.36 8.38
CA ILE A 21 -2.03 1.02 7.76
C ILE A 21 -1.79 1.10 6.25
N GLY A 22 -2.69 0.51 5.46
CA GLY A 22 -2.75 0.69 4.02
C GLY A 22 -3.63 1.89 3.66
N ILE A 23 -3.15 2.72 2.74
CA ILE A 23 -3.87 3.88 2.21
C ILE A 23 -4.13 3.61 0.74
N GLY A 24 -5.39 3.72 0.35
CA GLY A 24 -5.89 3.33 -0.96
C GLY A 24 -5.23 4.04 -2.14
N SER A 25 -5.13 3.34 -3.26
CA SER A 25 -4.77 3.89 -4.56
C SER A 25 -6.01 4.00 -5.44
N ASP A 26 -5.99 4.93 -6.40
CA ASP A 26 -7.07 5.10 -7.38
C ASP A 26 -6.93 4.12 -8.57
N GLY A 27 -5.86 3.35 -8.64
CA GLY A 27 -5.57 2.39 -9.72
C GLY A 27 -4.12 1.93 -9.69
N LEU A 28 -3.58 1.62 -10.87
CA LEU A 28 -2.21 1.11 -11.03
C LEU A 28 -1.14 2.12 -10.61
N HIS A 29 -1.50 3.38 -10.51
CA HIS A 29 -0.56 4.49 -10.42
C HIS A 29 0.37 4.49 -11.66
N THR A 30 1.68 4.44 -11.46
CA THR A 30 2.66 4.52 -12.56
C THR A 30 3.45 3.23 -12.77
N ASN A 31 2.95 2.08 -12.27
CA ASN A 31 3.68 0.82 -12.27
C ASN A 31 2.88 -0.33 -12.87
N GLY A 32 3.59 -1.33 -13.40
CA GLY A 32 2.99 -2.56 -13.92
C GLY A 32 2.34 -2.45 -15.30
N PHE A 33 2.45 -1.32 -16.01
CA PHE A 33 1.76 -1.10 -17.30
C PHE A 33 2.17 -2.08 -18.39
N THR A 34 3.42 -2.53 -18.41
CA THR A 34 3.87 -3.54 -19.39
C THR A 34 3.07 -4.83 -19.22
N LEU A 35 2.95 -5.33 -17.99
CA LEU A 35 2.21 -6.55 -17.70
C LEU A 35 0.69 -6.34 -17.91
N ALA A 36 0.14 -5.20 -17.47
CA ALA A 36 -1.27 -4.87 -17.65
C ALA A 36 -1.66 -4.81 -19.13
N ARG A 37 -0.86 -4.14 -19.97
CA ARG A 37 -1.11 -4.05 -21.42
C ARG A 37 -1.04 -5.41 -22.09
N ARG A 38 -0.03 -6.20 -21.74
CA ARG A 38 0.09 -7.57 -22.27
C ARG A 38 -1.12 -8.41 -21.89
N ALA A 39 -1.51 -8.41 -20.62
CA ALA A 39 -2.65 -9.18 -20.14
C ALA A 39 -3.95 -8.76 -20.83
N LEU A 40 -4.27 -7.47 -20.82
CA LEU A 40 -5.55 -6.97 -21.31
C LEU A 40 -5.65 -6.99 -22.84
N PHE A 41 -4.63 -6.51 -23.53
CA PHE A 41 -4.71 -6.26 -24.97
C PHE A 41 -4.13 -7.38 -25.83
N GLU A 42 -2.97 -7.95 -25.43
CA GLU A 42 -2.32 -8.99 -26.24
C GLU A 42 -2.91 -10.37 -25.95
N VAL A 43 -3.12 -10.72 -24.66
CA VAL A 43 -3.69 -12.02 -24.25
C VAL A 43 -5.21 -11.98 -24.31
N GLY A 44 -5.82 -10.96 -23.73
CA GLY A 44 -7.27 -10.84 -23.61
C GLY A 44 -7.96 -10.32 -24.87
N GLY A 45 -7.25 -9.71 -25.82
CA GLY A 45 -7.83 -9.09 -27.00
C GLY A 45 -8.82 -7.96 -26.69
N LEU A 46 -8.77 -7.41 -25.45
CA LEU A 46 -9.65 -6.34 -25.01
C LEU A 46 -9.26 -5.00 -25.64
N SER A 47 -10.20 -4.07 -25.63
CA SER A 47 -10.02 -2.69 -26.10
C SER A 47 -10.00 -1.71 -24.93
N VAL A 48 -9.34 -0.56 -25.10
CA VAL A 48 -9.41 0.55 -24.12
C VAL A 48 -10.84 1.07 -23.90
N ARG A 49 -11.76 0.78 -24.83
CA ARG A 49 -13.18 1.18 -24.74
C ARG A 49 -14.06 0.14 -24.02
N ASP A 50 -13.55 -1.06 -23.77
CA ASP A 50 -14.29 -2.06 -23.03
C ASP A 50 -14.41 -1.65 -21.56
N PHE A 51 -15.50 -2.03 -20.91
CA PHE A 51 -15.73 -1.69 -19.52
C PHE A 51 -15.00 -2.64 -18.57
N VAL A 52 -14.50 -2.09 -17.46
CA VAL A 52 -14.02 -2.89 -16.34
C VAL A 52 -15.23 -3.51 -15.64
N PRO A 53 -15.32 -4.85 -15.53
CA PRO A 53 -16.48 -5.53 -14.96
C PRO A 53 -16.87 -5.00 -13.58
N GLY A 54 -18.15 -4.74 -13.37
CA GLY A 54 -18.69 -4.23 -12.11
C GLY A 54 -18.44 -2.75 -11.84
N THR A 55 -17.97 -1.99 -12.84
CA THR A 55 -17.75 -0.54 -12.74
C THR A 55 -18.37 0.19 -13.93
N SER A 56 -18.44 1.53 -13.85
CA SER A 56 -18.80 2.40 -14.97
C SER A 56 -17.58 2.87 -15.78
N LEU A 57 -16.37 2.44 -15.42
CA LEU A 57 -15.14 2.88 -16.07
C LEU A 57 -14.79 1.98 -17.25
N THR A 58 -14.34 2.57 -18.33
CA THR A 58 -13.63 1.84 -19.39
C THR A 58 -12.23 1.44 -18.92
N ILE A 59 -11.64 0.44 -19.59
CA ILE A 59 -10.26 0.04 -19.32
C ILE A 59 -9.30 1.23 -19.49
N GLY A 60 -9.50 2.04 -20.53
CA GLY A 60 -8.71 3.24 -20.76
C GLY A 60 -8.78 4.24 -19.60
N GLU A 61 -9.99 4.53 -19.11
CA GLU A 61 -10.18 5.41 -17.96
C GLU A 61 -9.53 4.85 -16.70
N ALA A 62 -9.73 3.56 -16.40
CA ALA A 62 -9.14 2.91 -15.24
C ALA A 62 -7.60 2.90 -15.27
N LEU A 63 -7.00 2.71 -16.45
CA LEU A 63 -5.55 2.76 -16.63
C LEU A 63 -4.98 4.19 -16.57
N LEU A 64 -5.78 5.21 -16.93
CA LEU A 64 -5.38 6.61 -16.94
C LEU A 64 -5.74 7.36 -15.64
N MET A 65 -6.26 6.64 -14.62
CA MET A 65 -6.52 7.27 -13.32
C MET A 65 -5.26 7.99 -12.80
N PRO A 66 -5.39 9.28 -12.41
CA PRO A 66 -4.26 10.05 -11.90
C PRO A 66 -3.62 9.38 -10.69
N HIS A 67 -2.30 9.48 -10.59
CA HIS A 67 -1.59 9.05 -9.39
C HIS A 67 -2.01 9.91 -8.19
N ARG A 68 -2.52 9.28 -7.15
CA ARG A 68 -2.98 9.97 -5.93
C ARG A 68 -1.83 10.59 -5.17
N SER A 69 -1.99 11.85 -4.76
CA SER A 69 -1.04 12.51 -3.86
C SER A 69 -1.47 12.31 -2.42
N TYR A 70 -0.60 11.70 -1.62
CA TYR A 70 -0.83 11.46 -0.19
C TYR A 70 -0.30 12.57 0.72
N LEU A 71 0.31 13.62 0.14
CA LEU A 71 1.01 14.65 0.91
C LEU A 71 0.10 15.33 1.93
N ARG A 72 -1.10 15.72 1.51
CA ARG A 72 -2.03 16.51 2.37
C ARG A 72 -2.61 15.68 3.52
N SER A 73 -2.82 14.37 3.30
CA SER A 73 -3.41 13.47 4.29
C SER A 73 -2.39 12.88 5.25
N VAL A 74 -1.17 12.61 4.77
CA VAL A 74 -0.14 11.92 5.54
C VAL A 74 0.79 12.89 6.27
N TRP A 75 1.10 14.05 5.68
CA TRP A 75 2.06 14.99 6.24
C TRP A 75 1.72 15.47 7.67
N PRO A 76 0.46 15.80 8.01
CA PRO A 76 0.12 16.18 9.38
C PRO A 76 0.40 15.09 10.42
N LEU A 77 0.27 13.81 10.04
CA LEU A 77 0.59 12.68 10.92
C LEU A 77 2.10 12.52 11.13
N VAL A 78 2.88 12.81 10.08
CA VAL A 78 4.36 12.82 10.16
C VAL A 78 4.82 13.96 11.07
N GLU A 79 4.28 15.18 10.91
CA GLU A 79 4.59 16.32 11.78
C GLU A 79 4.23 16.09 13.24
N ALA A 80 3.11 15.39 13.48
CA ALA A 80 2.68 15.00 14.83
C ALA A 80 3.53 13.87 15.43
N GLY A 81 4.49 13.29 14.68
CA GLY A 81 5.32 12.17 15.11
C GLY A 81 4.56 10.85 15.29
N ALA A 82 3.36 10.74 14.72
CA ALA A 82 2.51 9.54 14.84
C ALA A 82 2.91 8.43 13.88
N VAL A 83 3.66 8.75 12.83
CA VAL A 83 4.12 7.80 11.82
C VAL A 83 5.58 7.46 12.07
N GLN A 84 5.86 6.17 12.19
CA GLN A 84 7.22 5.66 12.39
C GLN A 84 7.94 5.42 11.06
N ALA A 85 7.22 4.91 10.05
CA ALA A 85 7.74 4.69 8.71
C ALA A 85 6.65 4.82 7.64
N LEU A 86 7.05 5.19 6.43
CA LEU A 86 6.21 5.27 5.25
C LEU A 86 6.84 4.50 4.10
N ALA A 87 6.06 3.69 3.42
CA ALA A 87 6.46 3.01 2.19
C ALA A 87 5.47 3.34 1.07
N HIS A 88 5.96 3.94 0.01
CA HIS A 88 5.20 4.15 -1.22
C HIS A 88 5.24 2.86 -2.05
N ILE A 89 4.08 2.29 -2.34
CA ILE A 89 3.99 1.02 -3.07
C ILE A 89 4.07 1.30 -4.56
N THR A 90 5.25 1.08 -5.11
CA THR A 90 5.61 1.30 -6.52
C THR A 90 5.98 -0.02 -7.20
N GLY A 91 6.77 0.00 -8.28
CA GLY A 91 7.32 -1.21 -8.89
C GLY A 91 8.05 -2.08 -7.86
N GLY A 92 7.84 -3.39 -7.93
CA GLY A 92 8.26 -4.34 -6.91
C GLY A 92 7.21 -4.60 -5.82
N GLY A 93 6.07 -3.88 -5.85
CA GLY A 93 4.93 -4.08 -4.96
C GLY A 93 5.27 -3.98 -3.47
N PHE A 94 4.57 -4.77 -2.68
CA PHE A 94 4.76 -4.81 -1.23
C PHE A 94 6.15 -5.36 -0.85
N HIS A 95 6.61 -6.40 -1.54
CA HIS A 95 7.83 -7.13 -1.22
C HIS A 95 9.10 -6.30 -1.37
N ASP A 96 9.15 -5.37 -2.34
CA ASP A 96 10.35 -4.56 -2.55
C ASP A 96 10.29 -3.22 -1.83
N ASN A 97 9.10 -2.67 -1.54
CA ASN A 97 8.99 -1.32 -1.02
C ASN A 97 8.92 -1.27 0.51
N ILE A 98 8.17 -2.16 1.16
CA ILE A 98 8.04 -2.16 2.61
C ILE A 98 9.36 -2.50 3.32
N PRO A 99 10.15 -3.51 2.89
CA PRO A 99 11.42 -3.82 3.55
C PRO A 99 12.44 -2.68 3.61
N ARG A 100 12.35 -1.72 2.67
CA ARG A 100 13.26 -0.56 2.64
C ARG A 100 13.15 0.34 3.88
N VAL A 101 12.01 0.29 4.54
CA VAL A 101 11.70 1.11 5.72
C VAL A 101 11.63 0.31 7.01
N LEU A 102 11.98 -0.97 6.98
CA LEU A 102 12.00 -1.84 8.15
C LEU A 102 13.40 -1.95 8.77
N ALA A 103 13.45 -2.13 10.09
CA ALA A 103 14.65 -2.59 10.77
C ALA A 103 15.00 -4.03 10.36
N SER A 104 16.24 -4.46 10.61
CA SER A 104 16.75 -5.77 10.12
C SER A 104 16.15 -6.99 10.83
N ASP A 105 15.59 -6.78 12.02
CA ASP A 105 15.09 -7.80 12.95
C ASP A 105 13.53 -7.87 13.01
N VAL A 106 12.87 -7.18 12.08
CA VAL A 106 11.41 -7.19 11.97
C VAL A 106 10.96 -7.53 10.54
N GLN A 107 9.74 -8.02 10.43
CA GLN A 107 9.02 -8.25 9.18
C GLN A 107 7.59 -7.74 9.30
N VAL A 108 6.88 -7.66 8.18
CA VAL A 108 5.47 -7.27 8.15
C VAL A 108 4.62 -8.45 7.71
N SER A 109 3.56 -8.73 8.48
CA SER A 109 2.49 -9.66 8.08
C SER A 109 1.29 -8.85 7.60
N ILE A 110 0.84 -9.07 6.37
CA ILE A 110 -0.28 -8.38 5.73
C ILE A 110 -1.42 -9.37 5.51
N ASP A 111 -2.61 -9.07 6.03
CA ASP A 111 -3.83 -9.81 5.70
C ASP A 111 -4.45 -9.24 4.42
N ARG A 112 -4.31 -9.97 3.30
CA ARG A 112 -4.84 -9.56 1.99
C ARG A 112 -6.38 -9.45 1.96
N ARG A 113 -7.08 -9.98 2.97
CA ARG A 113 -8.55 -9.90 3.09
C ARG A 113 -9.02 -8.60 3.75
N SER A 114 -8.09 -7.82 4.31
CA SER A 114 -8.41 -6.57 5.03
C SER A 114 -8.87 -5.43 4.12
N TRP A 115 -8.67 -5.54 2.81
CA TRP A 115 -9.17 -4.59 1.81
C TRP A 115 -9.60 -5.31 0.54
N GLN A 116 -10.28 -4.59 -0.35
CA GLN A 116 -10.66 -5.09 -1.66
C GLN A 116 -9.92 -4.32 -2.75
N PRO A 117 -9.06 -4.98 -3.54
CA PRO A 117 -8.41 -4.33 -4.68
C PRO A 117 -9.46 -3.79 -5.69
N PRO A 118 -9.21 -2.63 -6.32
CA PRO A 118 -10.02 -2.15 -7.44
C PRO A 118 -10.18 -3.19 -8.54
N ALA A 119 -11.35 -3.21 -9.17
CA ALA A 119 -11.75 -4.25 -10.14
C ALA A 119 -10.78 -4.43 -11.32
N ILE A 120 -10.05 -3.37 -11.69
CA ILE A 120 -9.05 -3.43 -12.76
C ILE A 120 -7.94 -4.45 -12.48
N PHE A 121 -7.53 -4.63 -11.21
CA PHE A 121 -6.50 -5.62 -10.85
C PHE A 121 -6.99 -7.04 -11.06
N ARG A 122 -8.25 -7.30 -10.70
CA ARG A 122 -8.87 -8.61 -10.94
C ARG A 122 -9.01 -8.89 -12.45
N LEU A 123 -9.44 -7.89 -13.22
CA LEU A 123 -9.53 -8.02 -14.68
C LEU A 123 -8.16 -8.36 -15.28
N ILE A 124 -7.09 -7.67 -14.87
CA ILE A 124 -5.71 -7.94 -15.33
C ILE A 124 -5.29 -9.37 -14.97
N GLN A 125 -5.55 -9.77 -13.74
CA GLN A 125 -5.18 -11.09 -13.21
C GLN A 125 -5.87 -12.20 -13.97
N ASP A 126 -7.21 -12.15 -14.06
CA ASP A 126 -8.03 -13.19 -14.67
C ASP A 126 -7.74 -13.30 -16.17
N THR A 127 -7.64 -12.16 -16.86
CA THR A 127 -7.36 -12.12 -18.30
C THR A 127 -5.95 -12.61 -18.63
N GLY A 128 -4.96 -12.23 -17.83
CA GLY A 128 -3.57 -12.61 -18.05
C GLY A 128 -3.20 -13.98 -17.48
N GLY A 129 -4.08 -14.64 -16.72
CA GLY A 129 -3.75 -15.86 -15.98
C GLY A 129 -2.59 -15.67 -15.01
N ILE A 130 -2.51 -14.49 -14.36
CA ILE A 130 -1.36 -14.09 -13.55
C ILE A 130 -1.52 -14.64 -12.13
N ALA A 131 -0.47 -15.28 -11.62
CA ALA A 131 -0.46 -15.80 -10.25
C ALA A 131 -0.54 -14.66 -9.22
N ASP A 132 -1.23 -14.90 -8.08
CA ASP A 132 -1.35 -13.95 -6.97
C ASP A 132 -0.02 -13.33 -6.56
N ALA A 133 1.02 -14.17 -6.38
CA ALA A 133 2.34 -13.71 -5.97
C ALA A 133 2.94 -12.69 -6.95
N GLU A 134 2.72 -12.87 -8.26
CA GLU A 134 3.19 -11.93 -9.27
C GLU A 134 2.37 -10.64 -9.26
N MET A 135 1.07 -10.71 -9.01
CA MET A 135 0.22 -9.53 -8.84
C MET A 135 0.72 -8.63 -7.71
N PHE A 136 1.00 -9.20 -6.52
CA PHE A 136 1.51 -8.46 -5.37
C PHE A 136 2.96 -8.00 -5.51
N ARG A 137 3.72 -8.59 -6.43
CA ARG A 137 5.09 -8.15 -6.76
C ARG A 137 5.10 -7.02 -7.77
N THR A 138 4.16 -7.02 -8.71
CA THR A 138 4.15 -6.05 -9.81
C THR A 138 3.30 -4.83 -9.50
N PHE A 139 2.16 -5.02 -8.81
CA PHE A 139 1.15 -3.99 -8.60
C PHE A 139 1.01 -3.59 -7.13
N ASN A 140 0.43 -2.41 -6.91
CA ASN A 140 0.06 -1.92 -5.59
C ASN A 140 -1.21 -2.58 -5.02
N MET A 141 -1.93 -3.35 -5.82
CA MET A 141 -3.16 -4.06 -5.46
C MET A 141 -4.21 -3.20 -4.74
N GLY A 142 -4.26 -1.89 -5.05
CA GLY A 142 -5.19 -0.95 -4.44
C GLY A 142 -4.67 -0.25 -3.18
N ILE A 143 -3.45 -0.53 -2.74
CA ILE A 143 -2.77 0.16 -1.64
C ILE A 143 -1.56 0.92 -2.20
N GLY A 144 -1.66 2.24 -2.31
CA GLY A 144 -0.58 3.04 -2.88
C GLY A 144 0.45 3.53 -1.87
N MET A 145 0.06 3.63 -0.59
CA MET A 145 0.95 4.03 0.50
C MET A 145 0.71 3.15 1.73
N VAL A 146 1.78 2.81 2.41
CA VAL A 146 1.74 2.11 3.71
C VAL A 146 2.34 3.01 4.77
N ALA A 147 1.66 3.15 5.91
CA ALA A 147 2.16 3.81 7.10
C ALA A 147 2.29 2.79 8.24
N ILE A 148 3.46 2.77 8.89
CA ILE A 148 3.69 2.00 10.11
C ILE A 148 3.54 2.96 11.28
N VAL A 149 2.66 2.61 12.22
CA VAL A 149 2.32 3.42 13.38
C VAL A 149 2.28 2.57 14.64
N SER A 150 2.46 3.19 15.81
CA SER A 150 2.30 2.46 17.07
C SER A 150 0.86 1.94 17.20
N ARG A 151 0.67 0.86 17.97
CA ARG A 151 -0.67 0.31 18.25
C ARG A 151 -1.57 1.36 18.89
N ASP A 152 -1.02 2.22 19.76
CA ASP A 152 -1.76 3.26 20.46
C ASP A 152 -2.17 4.41 19.53
N ASP A 153 -1.35 4.73 18.54
CA ASP A 153 -1.63 5.79 17.56
C ASP A 153 -2.53 5.33 16.40
N ALA A 154 -2.63 4.04 16.15
CA ALA A 154 -3.34 3.50 14.98
C ALA A 154 -4.80 3.97 14.87
N PRO A 155 -5.62 3.98 15.94
CA PRO A 155 -7.01 4.45 15.83
C PRO A 155 -7.10 5.91 15.38
N ARG A 156 -6.30 6.80 15.98
CA ARG A 156 -6.33 8.23 15.63
C ARG A 156 -5.75 8.47 14.23
N CYS A 157 -4.73 7.72 13.81
CA CYS A 157 -4.19 7.81 12.45
C CYS A 157 -5.21 7.39 11.40
N LEU A 158 -5.94 6.30 11.62
CA LEU A 158 -7.02 5.86 10.74
C LEU A 158 -8.15 6.89 10.66
N GLU A 159 -8.56 7.47 11.80
CA GLU A 159 -9.58 8.51 11.83
C GLU A 159 -9.14 9.76 11.04
N ALA A 160 -7.92 10.23 11.26
CA ALA A 160 -7.37 11.40 10.57
C ALA A 160 -7.26 11.19 9.06
N LEU A 161 -6.76 10.02 8.62
CA LEU A 161 -6.67 9.68 7.20
C LEU A 161 -8.05 9.63 6.54
N ARG A 162 -9.02 8.97 7.19
CA ARG A 162 -10.41 8.90 6.70
C ARG A 162 -11.08 10.27 6.68
N GLY A 163 -10.86 11.07 7.71
CA GLY A 163 -11.32 12.47 7.77
C GLY A 163 -10.73 13.36 6.68
N ALA A 164 -9.54 13.05 6.20
CA ALA A 164 -8.90 13.70 5.06
C ALA A 164 -9.36 13.15 3.68
N GLY A 165 -10.31 12.20 3.66
CA GLY A 165 -10.88 11.61 2.44
C GLY A 165 -10.11 10.40 1.90
N GLU A 166 -9.19 9.81 2.69
CA GLU A 166 -8.49 8.60 2.28
C GLU A 166 -9.28 7.33 2.61
N VAL A 167 -9.17 6.33 1.74
CA VAL A 167 -9.55 4.96 2.08
C VAL A 167 -8.39 4.35 2.86
N ALA A 168 -8.49 4.32 4.18
CA ALA A 168 -7.43 3.82 5.06
C ALA A 168 -7.91 2.66 5.92
N THR A 169 -7.11 1.59 5.98
CA THR A 169 -7.43 0.34 6.68
C THR A 169 -6.17 -0.22 7.35
N ALA A 170 -6.31 -0.78 8.55
CA ALA A 170 -5.26 -1.60 9.15
C ALA A 170 -5.17 -2.90 8.33
N ILE A 171 -4.06 -3.09 7.64
CA ILE A 171 -3.86 -4.22 6.73
C ILE A 171 -2.91 -5.29 7.29
N GLY A 172 -2.31 -5.05 8.44
CA GLY A 172 -1.36 -5.99 9.03
C GLY A 172 -0.65 -5.44 10.25
N GLU A 173 0.39 -6.13 10.65
CA GLU A 173 1.20 -5.79 11.79
C GLU A 173 2.69 -6.06 11.57
N VAL A 174 3.53 -5.38 12.32
CA VAL A 174 4.98 -5.63 12.39
C VAL A 174 5.22 -6.77 13.37
N GLN A 175 6.03 -7.74 12.98
CA GLN A 175 6.40 -8.91 13.76
C GLN A 175 7.93 -9.04 13.81
N ARG A 176 8.46 -9.87 14.72
CA ARG A 176 9.87 -10.27 14.67
C ARG A 176 10.14 -11.06 13.38
N GLY A 177 11.26 -10.79 12.73
CA GLY A 177 11.57 -11.43 11.45
C GLY A 177 12.86 -10.91 10.82
N SER A 178 12.98 -11.07 9.52
CA SER A 178 14.21 -10.83 8.76
C SER A 178 14.02 -9.81 7.62
N ARG A 179 13.42 -8.69 7.92
CA ARG A 179 13.18 -7.59 6.97
C ARG A 179 12.43 -8.06 5.72
N ASP A 180 11.32 -8.74 5.91
CA ASP A 180 10.51 -9.32 4.83
C ASP A 180 9.03 -8.93 4.95
N VAL A 181 8.25 -9.29 3.94
CA VAL A 181 6.79 -9.13 3.89
C VAL A 181 6.14 -10.48 3.65
N GLN A 182 5.28 -10.88 4.56
CA GLN A 182 4.41 -12.05 4.41
C GLN A 182 2.99 -11.57 4.08
N ILE A 183 2.41 -12.07 3.00
CA ILE A 183 1.02 -11.83 2.62
C ILE A 183 0.22 -13.10 2.90
N VAL A 184 -0.74 -12.99 3.81
CA VAL A 184 -1.55 -14.11 4.32
C VAL A 184 -3.03 -13.96 3.98
#